data_b2f0aa2cbeeb957708179b2f47181eea
#
_entry.id   b2f0aa2cbeeb957708179b2f47181eea
#
_cell.length_a   1.000
_cell.length_b   1.000
_cell.length_c   1.000
_cell.angle_alpha   90.00
_cell.angle_beta   90.00
_cell.angle_gamma   90.00
#
_symmetry.space_group_name_H-M   'P 1'
#
loop_
_entity.id
_entity.type
_entity.pdbx_description
1 polymer ?
#
loop_
_entity_poly.entity_id
_entity_poly.type
_entity_poly.pdbx_seq_one_letter_code
_entity_poly.pdbx_strand_id
1 'polypeptide(L)'
;FDFLTEYVDTSAVTGKPILTVSARELLATDYYRKSPRSEKQWVKGRKQAGVDEFLSKQGMQAAINEVFKDVDIYENNISLFTNKFVSPLSRIGTGFYKYYLMDTLQIAGEPCADLAFTPFNSESFGFNGHLYVTLDSTYFVKRAVFNFPKKINLNFVDYMLLEQEFKRAEDGTRLLDHESITVEFKLTEGQDGIFARRVADYSNYTFTPTVEADKAFTKPERIIEETEALSRPETFWAENRPQAAISQQENSVDRLMTQLRSYPVYYWTEKVLSILFTGYIPTSKEAPLFYIGPMNATISGNTLEG
;
A
#
# COMPACT_ATOMS: atom_id res chain seq x y z
N PHE A 1 -18.56 20.57 -12.51
CA PHE A 1 -18.13 19.19 -12.18
C PHE A 1 -19.07 18.50 -11.18
N ASP A 2 -20.37 18.80 -11.21
CA ASP A 2 -21.36 18.23 -10.28
C ASP A 2 -21.43 16.69 -10.39
N PHE A 3 -21.13 16.14 -11.55
CA PHE A 3 -21.06 14.68 -11.77
C PHE A 3 -19.99 13.98 -10.93
N LEU A 4 -18.94 14.68 -10.49
CA LEU A 4 -17.89 14.07 -9.64
C LEU A 4 -18.43 13.64 -8.27
N THR A 5 -19.51 14.27 -7.80
CA THR A 5 -20.13 13.93 -6.52
C THR A 5 -20.69 12.50 -6.48
N GLU A 6 -21.04 11.94 -7.65
CA GLU A 6 -21.51 10.56 -7.78
C GLU A 6 -20.39 9.53 -7.54
N TYR A 7 -19.13 9.95 -7.67
CA TYR A 7 -17.93 9.09 -7.57
C TYR A 7 -17.13 9.33 -6.28
N VAL A 8 -17.55 10.30 -5.48
CA VAL A 8 -16.91 10.59 -4.19
C VAL A 8 -17.38 9.57 -3.16
N ASP A 9 -16.43 8.90 -2.55
CA ASP A 9 -16.63 8.03 -1.40
C ASP A 9 -16.07 8.70 -0.14
N THR A 10 -16.27 8.08 1.02
CA THR A 10 -15.72 8.57 2.27
C THR A 10 -14.67 7.58 2.77
N SER A 11 -13.48 8.08 3.07
CA SER A 11 -12.45 7.26 3.69
C SER A 11 -12.94 6.69 5.02
N ALA A 12 -13.00 5.37 5.12
CA ALA A 12 -13.33 4.68 6.38
C ALA A 12 -12.31 4.94 7.49
N VAL A 13 -11.12 5.41 7.13
CA VAL A 13 -10.01 5.65 8.05
C VAL A 13 -9.96 7.11 8.50
N THR A 14 -10.04 8.06 7.56
CA THR A 14 -9.88 9.49 7.88
C THR A 14 -11.21 10.25 7.92
N GLY A 15 -12.30 9.65 7.46
CA GLY A 15 -13.61 10.29 7.33
C GLY A 15 -13.69 11.38 6.25
N LYS A 16 -12.62 11.57 5.46
CA LYS A 16 -12.57 12.58 4.41
C LYS A 16 -13.16 12.06 3.10
N PRO A 17 -13.70 12.95 2.25
CA PRO A 17 -14.12 12.57 0.91
C PRO A 17 -12.92 12.13 0.07
N ILE A 18 -13.06 11.01 -0.63
CA ILE A 18 -12.04 10.46 -1.53
C ILE A 18 -12.63 10.21 -2.91
N LEU A 19 -11.86 10.50 -3.95
CA LEU A 19 -12.18 10.18 -5.33
C LEU A 19 -11.20 9.12 -5.81
N THR A 20 -11.70 7.94 -6.18
CA THR A 20 -10.85 6.88 -6.71
C THR A 20 -10.53 7.16 -8.17
N VAL A 21 -9.27 7.45 -8.47
CA VAL A 21 -8.77 7.82 -9.81
C VAL A 21 -7.97 6.71 -10.47
N SER A 22 -7.53 5.72 -9.72
CA SER A 22 -6.82 4.54 -10.22
C SER A 22 -7.12 3.33 -9.34
N ALA A 23 -7.32 2.19 -9.96
CA ALA A 23 -7.48 0.90 -9.30
C ALA A 23 -6.59 -0.15 -9.99
N ARG A 24 -5.97 -1.01 -9.19
CA ARG A 24 -5.14 -2.11 -9.67
C ARG A 24 -5.56 -3.40 -8.99
N GLU A 25 -5.58 -4.48 -9.74
CA GLU A 25 -5.83 -5.82 -9.26
C GLU A 25 -4.68 -6.73 -9.68
N LEU A 26 -4.21 -7.56 -8.77
CA LEU A 26 -3.10 -8.47 -8.99
C LEU A 26 -3.45 -9.84 -8.42
N LEU A 27 -3.33 -10.88 -9.24
CA LEU A 27 -3.31 -12.27 -8.79
C LEU A 27 -1.93 -12.86 -9.01
N ALA A 28 -1.29 -13.32 -7.94
CA ALA A 28 0.04 -13.89 -8.00
C ALA A 28 0.16 -15.11 -7.09
N THR A 29 1.19 -15.93 -7.34
CA THR A 29 1.66 -16.95 -6.42
C THR A 29 3.04 -16.53 -5.92
N ASP A 30 3.17 -16.41 -4.61
CA ASP A 30 4.45 -16.08 -3.98
C ASP A 30 5.17 -17.37 -3.57
N TYR A 31 6.44 -17.46 -3.94
CA TYR A 31 7.32 -18.56 -3.58
C TYR A 31 8.43 -18.07 -2.67
N TYR A 32 8.59 -18.72 -1.54
CA TYR A 32 9.63 -18.44 -0.58
C TYR A 32 10.53 -19.65 -0.39
N ARG A 33 11.85 -19.43 -0.43
CA ARG A 33 12.87 -20.43 -0.12
C ARG A 33 13.79 -19.91 0.99
N LYS A 34 13.95 -20.71 2.04
CA LYS A 34 14.74 -20.32 3.22
C LYS A 34 16.26 -20.39 2.96
N SER A 35 16.71 -21.38 2.18
CA SER A 35 18.16 -21.58 1.94
C SER A 35 18.44 -22.05 0.50
N PRO A 36 19.21 -21.27 -0.31
CA PRO A 36 19.53 -19.87 -0.04
C PRO A 36 18.26 -19.02 -0.01
N ARG A 37 18.23 -17.99 0.86
CA ARG A 37 17.04 -17.13 0.99
C ARG A 37 16.70 -16.49 -0.37
N SER A 38 15.52 -16.76 -0.84
CA SER A 38 15.04 -16.25 -2.11
C SER A 38 13.51 -16.16 -2.10
N GLU A 39 13.01 -15.13 -2.71
CA GLU A 39 11.58 -14.86 -2.87
C GLU A 39 11.29 -14.62 -4.34
N LYS A 40 10.20 -15.20 -4.84
CA LYS A 40 9.73 -15.02 -6.21
C LYS A 40 8.24 -14.78 -6.19
N GLN A 41 7.77 -13.87 -7.02
CA GLN A 41 6.36 -13.62 -7.25
C GLN A 41 6.02 -13.98 -8.69
N TRP A 42 5.10 -14.92 -8.87
CA TRP A 42 4.61 -15.34 -10.18
C TRP A 42 3.24 -14.71 -10.43
N VAL A 43 3.21 -13.68 -11.26
CA VAL A 43 2.00 -12.90 -11.59
C VAL A 43 1.21 -13.68 -12.65
N LYS A 44 0.01 -14.12 -12.28
CA LYS A 44 -0.95 -14.86 -13.13
C LYS A 44 -1.95 -13.95 -13.81
N GLY A 45 -2.29 -12.83 -13.18
CA GLY A 45 -3.20 -11.83 -13.71
C GLY A 45 -2.88 -10.45 -13.14
N ARG A 46 -2.97 -9.43 -14.00
CA ARG A 46 -2.87 -8.02 -13.64
C ARG A 46 -3.93 -7.26 -14.40
N LYS A 47 -4.71 -6.47 -13.68
CA LYS A 47 -5.69 -5.57 -14.25
C LYS A 47 -5.46 -4.18 -13.68
N GLN A 48 -5.71 -3.18 -14.48
CA GLN A 48 -5.51 -1.79 -14.10
C GLN A 48 -6.55 -0.92 -14.80
N ALA A 49 -7.17 -0.03 -14.02
CA ALA A 49 -8.14 0.96 -14.46
C ALA A 49 -7.72 2.35 -13.97
N GLY A 50 -7.98 3.38 -14.75
CA GLY A 50 -7.75 4.77 -14.36
C GLY A 50 -6.51 5.42 -14.94
N VAL A 51 -6.01 6.48 -14.30
CA VAL A 51 -4.98 7.36 -14.82
C VAL A 51 -3.58 6.89 -14.46
N ASP A 52 -2.98 6.07 -15.32
CA ASP A 52 -1.61 5.59 -15.14
C ASP A 52 -0.54 6.60 -15.45
N GLU A 53 -0.74 7.39 -16.50
CA GLU A 53 0.24 8.39 -16.92
C GLU A 53 0.47 9.47 -15.84
N PHE A 54 -0.55 9.72 -15.01
CA PHE A 54 -0.44 10.67 -13.89
C PHE A 54 0.42 10.11 -12.74
N LEU A 55 0.31 8.81 -12.48
CA LEU A 55 1.04 8.10 -11.43
C LEU A 55 2.44 7.64 -11.87
N SER A 56 2.71 7.61 -13.17
CA SER A 56 3.98 7.09 -13.73
C SER A 56 5.19 7.99 -13.52
N LYS A 57 5.01 9.19 -12.96
CA LYS A 57 6.10 10.14 -12.75
C LYS A 57 6.93 9.77 -11.52
N GLN A 58 8.25 9.83 -11.70
CA GLN A 58 9.25 9.24 -10.81
C GLN A 58 9.07 9.47 -9.30
N GLY A 59 8.64 10.65 -8.85
CA GLY A 59 8.46 10.93 -7.42
C GLY A 59 7.21 10.29 -6.81
N MET A 60 6.08 10.39 -7.50
CA MET A 60 4.80 9.82 -7.06
C MET A 60 4.83 8.30 -7.14
N GLN A 61 5.42 7.74 -8.21
CA GLN A 61 5.59 6.30 -8.35
C GLN A 61 6.44 5.71 -7.21
N ALA A 62 7.49 6.40 -6.78
CA ALA A 62 8.30 5.97 -5.65
C ALA A 62 7.48 5.91 -4.34
N ALA A 63 6.68 6.94 -4.06
CA ALA A 63 5.82 6.99 -2.88
C ALA A 63 4.73 5.89 -2.91
N ILE A 64 4.10 5.69 -4.06
CA ILE A 64 3.10 4.63 -4.26
C ILE A 64 3.75 3.25 -4.13
N ASN A 65 4.93 3.04 -4.68
CA ASN A 65 5.65 1.78 -4.57
C ASN A 65 5.99 1.43 -3.12
N GLU A 66 6.17 2.41 -2.23
CA GLU A 66 6.34 2.13 -0.80
C GLU A 66 5.07 1.52 -0.17
N VAL A 67 3.87 1.95 -0.60
CA VAL A 67 2.59 1.35 -0.15
C VAL A 67 2.44 -0.09 -0.63
N PHE A 68 3.06 -0.43 -1.76
CA PHE A 68 2.99 -1.77 -2.36
C PHE A 68 4.11 -2.72 -1.90
N LYS A 69 5.00 -2.29 -1.02
CA LYS A 69 5.99 -3.18 -0.40
C LYS A 69 5.34 -4.10 0.63
N ASP A 70 5.81 -5.33 0.67
CA ASP A 70 5.44 -6.25 1.73
C ASP A 70 6.06 -5.79 3.05
N VAL A 71 5.28 -5.86 4.12
CA VAL A 71 5.69 -5.44 5.45
C VAL A 71 5.76 -6.65 6.37
N ASP A 72 6.96 -7.02 6.82
CA ASP A 72 7.14 -8.03 7.86
C ASP A 72 7.27 -7.35 9.23
N ILE A 73 6.20 -7.41 10.03
CA ILE A 73 6.17 -6.81 11.37
C ILE A 73 7.06 -7.53 12.39
N TYR A 74 7.58 -8.70 12.05
CA TYR A 74 8.49 -9.48 12.91
C TYR A 74 9.97 -9.18 12.66
N GLU A 75 10.30 -8.40 11.62
CA GLU A 75 11.64 -7.87 11.46
C GLU A 75 11.93 -6.86 12.57
N ASN A 76 13.20 -6.78 13.01
CA ASN A 76 13.59 -5.82 14.06
C ASN A 76 13.34 -4.36 13.63
N ASN A 77 13.55 -4.09 12.35
CA ASN A 77 13.30 -2.77 11.76
C ASN A 77 12.49 -2.93 10.47
N ILE A 78 11.37 -2.25 10.43
CA ILE A 78 10.49 -2.15 9.28
C ILE A 78 10.93 -0.95 8.44
N SER A 79 11.27 -1.18 7.18
CA SER A 79 11.68 -0.11 6.26
C SER A 79 10.47 0.44 5.54
N LEU A 80 10.10 1.71 5.83
CA LEU A 80 9.00 2.41 5.18
C LEU A 80 9.41 3.85 4.87
N PHE A 81 9.06 4.36 3.69
CA PHE A 81 9.31 5.75 3.28
C PHE A 81 10.76 6.20 3.52
N THR A 82 11.72 5.35 3.13
CA THR A 82 13.17 5.56 3.32
C THR A 82 13.66 5.58 4.77
N ASN A 83 12.79 5.42 5.75
CA ASN A 83 13.11 5.36 7.17
C ASN A 83 13.02 3.93 7.72
N LYS A 84 13.73 3.68 8.82
CA LYS A 84 13.68 2.42 9.55
C LYS A 84 12.93 2.61 10.85
N PHE A 85 11.82 1.92 10.99
CA PHE A 85 10.97 1.93 12.17
C PHE A 85 11.24 0.72 13.02
N VAL A 86 11.44 0.90 14.32
CA VAL A 86 11.58 -0.22 15.24
C VAL A 86 10.23 -0.95 15.33
N SER A 87 10.24 -2.27 15.15
CA SER A 87 9.03 -3.06 15.34
C SER A 87 8.71 -3.24 16.83
N PRO A 88 7.43 -3.17 17.26
CA PRO A 88 7.05 -3.53 18.61
C PRO A 88 7.28 -5.02 18.93
N LEU A 89 7.40 -5.87 17.93
CA LEU A 89 7.72 -7.30 18.09
C LEU A 89 9.21 -7.58 18.03
N SER A 90 10.05 -6.55 17.88
CA SER A 90 11.50 -6.69 17.85
C SER A 90 12.09 -7.07 19.21
N ARG A 91 13.31 -7.60 19.20
CA ARG A 91 14.04 -7.92 20.42
C ARG A 91 14.30 -6.73 21.35
N ILE A 92 14.35 -5.52 20.79
CA ILE A 92 14.52 -4.26 21.51
C ILE A 92 13.18 -3.57 21.81
N GLY A 93 12.05 -4.17 21.40
CA GLY A 93 10.73 -3.60 21.51
C GLY A 93 10.37 -3.17 22.94
N THR A 94 10.66 -4.00 23.93
CA THR A 94 10.38 -3.67 25.36
C THR A 94 11.20 -2.50 25.90
N GLY A 95 12.35 -2.20 25.32
CA GLY A 95 13.15 -1.01 25.64
C GLY A 95 12.75 0.23 24.83
N PHE A 96 11.97 0.06 23.79
CA PHE A 96 11.58 1.13 22.88
C PHE A 96 10.12 1.56 23.05
N TYR A 97 9.23 0.62 23.44
CA TYR A 97 7.79 0.81 23.57
C TYR A 97 7.28 0.61 24.98
N LYS A 98 6.23 1.34 25.32
CA LYS A 98 5.31 1.05 26.43
C LYS A 98 4.18 0.18 25.91
N TYR A 99 3.81 -0.83 26.69
CA TYR A 99 2.69 -1.73 26.38
C TYR A 99 1.64 -1.62 27.46
N TYR A 100 0.37 -1.62 27.05
CA TYR A 100 -0.79 -1.51 27.94
C TYR A 100 -1.78 -2.58 27.57
N LEU A 101 -2.14 -3.40 28.56
CA LEU A 101 -3.27 -4.32 28.41
C LEU A 101 -4.56 -3.49 28.46
N MET A 102 -5.31 -3.45 27.36
CA MET A 102 -6.52 -2.67 27.23
C MET A 102 -7.75 -3.48 27.55
N ASP A 103 -7.90 -4.65 26.92
CA ASP A 103 -9.08 -5.51 27.04
C ASP A 103 -8.75 -6.95 26.66
N THR A 104 -9.75 -7.82 26.78
CA THR A 104 -9.75 -9.18 26.29
C THR A 104 -10.98 -9.38 25.40
N LEU A 105 -10.77 -9.83 24.18
CA LEU A 105 -11.83 -10.00 23.18
C LEU A 105 -11.68 -11.31 22.42
N GLN A 106 -12.72 -11.68 21.68
CA GLN A 106 -12.71 -12.86 20.81
C GLN A 106 -12.38 -12.47 19.38
N ILE A 107 -11.36 -13.10 18.77
CA ILE A 107 -11.03 -12.95 17.36
C ILE A 107 -11.08 -14.33 16.71
N ALA A 108 -11.97 -14.51 15.73
CA ALA A 108 -12.19 -15.78 15.05
C ALA A 108 -12.38 -16.97 16.04
N GLY A 109 -13.09 -16.73 17.17
CA GLY A 109 -13.38 -17.74 18.17
C GLY A 109 -12.25 -18.02 19.18
N GLU A 110 -11.12 -17.31 19.08
CA GLU A 110 -10.00 -17.43 20.01
C GLU A 110 -9.96 -16.22 20.98
N PRO A 111 -9.80 -16.44 22.31
CA PRO A 111 -9.65 -15.33 23.24
C PRO A 111 -8.29 -14.66 23.06
N CYS A 112 -8.29 -13.35 22.88
CA CYS A 112 -7.10 -12.54 22.66
C CYS A 112 -7.01 -11.38 23.63
N ALA A 113 -5.80 -11.06 24.10
CA ALA A 113 -5.50 -9.83 24.78
C ALA A 113 -5.27 -8.71 23.76
N ASP A 114 -5.91 -7.57 23.96
CA ASP A 114 -5.59 -6.32 23.24
C ASP A 114 -4.45 -5.60 23.97
N LEU A 115 -3.27 -5.59 23.37
CA LEU A 115 -2.09 -4.89 23.84
C LEU A 115 -1.86 -3.63 23.02
N ALA A 116 -2.26 -2.48 23.56
CA ALA A 116 -1.88 -1.21 22.98
C ALA A 116 -0.39 -0.94 23.21
N PHE A 117 0.28 -0.34 22.22
CA PHE A 117 1.69 0.03 22.34
C PHE A 117 1.95 1.43 21.78
N THR A 118 2.96 2.10 22.36
CA THR A 118 3.42 3.42 21.94
C THR A 118 4.91 3.60 22.25
N PRO A 119 5.70 4.28 21.40
CA PRO A 119 7.10 4.56 21.71
C PRO A 119 7.26 5.37 23.02
N PHE A 120 8.34 5.17 23.76
CA PHE A 120 8.70 6.02 24.88
C PHE A 120 8.87 7.49 24.47
N ASN A 121 9.47 7.70 23.29
CA ASN A 121 9.58 9.01 22.65
C ASN A 121 8.73 9.03 21.38
N SER A 122 7.72 9.89 21.36
CA SER A 122 6.76 10.02 20.23
C SER A 122 7.35 10.64 18.96
N GLU A 123 8.58 11.12 19.00
CA GLU A 123 9.32 11.63 17.83
C GLU A 123 10.27 10.58 17.23
N SER A 124 10.41 9.43 17.90
CA SER A 124 11.23 8.32 17.38
C SER A 124 10.51 7.58 16.26
N PHE A 125 11.30 7.00 15.33
CA PHE A 125 10.79 6.15 14.26
C PHE A 125 10.26 4.82 14.83
N GLY A 126 9.03 4.87 15.30
CA GLY A 126 8.26 3.76 15.82
C GLY A 126 6.80 3.92 15.45
N PHE A 127 5.97 3.01 15.94
CA PHE A 127 4.54 2.98 15.68
C PHE A 127 3.74 3.14 16.98
N ASN A 128 2.54 3.66 16.87
CA ASN A 128 1.46 3.40 17.82
C ASN A 128 0.59 2.26 17.28
N GLY A 129 -0.08 1.56 18.15
CA GLY A 129 -1.04 0.57 17.67
C GLY A 129 -1.46 -0.45 18.69
N HIS A 130 -1.99 -1.56 18.18
CA HIS A 130 -2.53 -2.66 18.93
C HIS A 130 -2.00 -3.99 18.41
N LEU A 131 -1.67 -4.88 19.33
CA LEU A 131 -1.38 -6.28 19.06
C LEU A 131 -2.45 -7.13 19.76
N TYR A 132 -3.12 -7.95 18.99
CA TYR A 132 -4.11 -8.90 19.50
C TYR A 132 -3.45 -10.27 19.62
N VAL A 133 -3.18 -10.68 20.87
CA VAL A 133 -2.36 -11.85 21.18
C VAL A 133 -3.21 -12.91 21.83
N THR A 134 -3.18 -14.15 21.32
CA THR A 134 -3.94 -15.25 21.90
C THR A 134 -3.56 -15.52 23.35
N LEU A 135 -4.56 -15.82 24.19
CA LEU A 135 -4.39 -16.14 25.61
C LEU A 135 -4.11 -17.63 25.85
N ASP A 136 -3.43 -18.26 24.89
CA ASP A 136 -2.91 -19.60 25.02
C ASP A 136 -1.40 -19.59 25.36
N SER A 137 -0.80 -20.75 25.53
CA SER A 137 0.61 -20.87 25.85
C SER A 137 1.55 -20.46 24.71
N THR A 138 1.02 -20.17 23.51
CA THR A 138 1.81 -19.81 22.33
C THR A 138 1.94 -18.31 22.14
N TYR A 139 1.06 -17.50 22.76
CA TYR A 139 1.04 -16.05 22.61
C TYR A 139 1.09 -15.61 21.14
N PHE A 140 0.27 -16.23 20.32
CA PHE A 140 0.25 -15.99 18.88
C PHE A 140 -0.38 -14.63 18.58
N VAL A 141 0.28 -13.80 17.78
CA VAL A 141 -0.30 -12.54 17.30
C VAL A 141 -1.32 -12.85 16.21
N LYS A 142 -2.60 -12.68 16.53
CA LYS A 142 -3.73 -12.94 15.65
C LYS A 142 -3.98 -11.79 14.69
N ARG A 143 -3.86 -10.56 15.22
CA ARG A 143 -4.01 -9.31 14.46
C ARG A 143 -3.05 -8.26 14.98
N ALA A 144 -2.57 -7.43 14.08
CA ALA A 144 -1.73 -6.28 14.38
C ALA A 144 -2.27 -5.04 13.66
N VAL A 145 -2.31 -3.92 14.38
CA VAL A 145 -2.76 -2.62 13.85
C VAL A 145 -1.70 -1.59 14.20
N PHE A 146 -1.04 -1.02 13.18
CA PHE A 146 0.04 -0.05 13.35
C PHE A 146 -0.32 1.26 12.67
N ASN A 147 -0.02 2.38 13.34
CA ASN A 147 -0.11 3.72 12.78
C ASN A 147 1.10 4.56 13.21
N PHE A 148 1.33 5.68 12.52
CA PHE A 148 2.39 6.60 12.90
C PHE A 148 1.98 7.49 14.08
N PRO A 149 2.89 7.76 15.04
CA PRO A 149 2.69 8.79 16.04
C PRO A 149 2.47 10.16 15.37
N LYS A 150 1.51 10.95 15.86
CA LYS A 150 1.18 12.27 15.29
C LYS A 150 2.34 13.27 15.27
N LYS A 151 3.36 13.08 16.11
CA LYS A 151 4.53 13.99 16.23
C LYS A 151 5.71 13.59 15.35
N ILE A 152 5.64 12.43 14.70
CA ILE A 152 6.70 12.01 13.80
C ILE A 152 6.67 12.88 12.54
N ASN A 153 7.82 13.44 12.17
CA ASN A 153 7.92 14.19 10.93
C ASN A 153 8.37 13.24 9.82
N LEU A 154 7.41 12.83 9.00
CA LEU A 154 7.66 12.07 7.78
C LEU A 154 7.29 12.97 6.60
N ASN A 155 8.29 13.37 5.83
CA ASN A 155 8.09 14.16 4.63
C ASN A 155 6.97 13.56 3.78
N PHE A 156 5.96 14.37 3.49
CA PHE A 156 4.81 14.04 2.63
C PHE A 156 3.84 12.95 3.14
N VAL A 157 4.06 12.32 4.31
CA VAL A 157 3.14 11.33 4.87
C VAL A 157 2.40 11.94 6.06
N ASP A 158 1.09 12.11 5.93
CA ASP A 158 0.23 12.65 7.00
C ASP A 158 -0.37 11.54 7.87
N TYR A 159 -0.69 10.41 7.26
CA TYR A 159 -1.32 9.29 7.93
C TYR A 159 -0.89 7.95 7.32
N MET A 160 -0.75 6.94 8.16
CA MET A 160 -0.59 5.54 7.75
C MET A 160 -1.31 4.63 8.73
N LEU A 161 -2.02 3.66 8.19
CA LEU A 161 -2.58 2.53 8.92
C LEU A 161 -2.16 1.24 8.23
N LEU A 162 -1.51 0.36 8.97
CA LEU A 162 -1.21 -1.00 8.57
C LEU A 162 -2.00 -1.95 9.46
N GLU A 163 -2.75 -2.85 8.85
CA GLU A 163 -3.46 -3.92 9.53
C GLU A 163 -3.00 -5.24 8.93
N GLN A 164 -2.65 -6.19 9.77
CA GLN A 164 -2.30 -7.55 9.37
C GLN A 164 -3.04 -8.55 10.25
N GLU A 165 -3.63 -9.55 9.61
CA GLU A 165 -4.25 -10.70 10.29
C GLU A 165 -3.49 -11.96 9.95
N PHE A 166 -3.31 -12.80 10.95
CA PHE A 166 -2.53 -14.04 10.83
C PHE A 166 -3.39 -15.24 11.18
N LYS A 167 -3.12 -16.33 10.46
CA LYS A 167 -3.64 -17.65 10.78
C LYS A 167 -2.50 -18.60 11.12
N ARG A 168 -2.82 -19.64 11.85
CA ARG A 168 -1.90 -20.68 12.27
C ARG A 168 -2.10 -21.89 11.37
N ALA A 169 -1.02 -22.38 10.77
CA ALA A 169 -1.00 -23.67 10.10
C ALA A 169 -1.09 -24.83 11.12
N GLU A 170 -1.35 -26.05 10.65
CA GLU A 170 -1.43 -27.24 11.51
C GLU A 170 -0.13 -27.52 12.27
N ASP A 171 1.01 -27.20 11.69
CA ASP A 171 2.33 -27.32 12.31
C ASP A 171 2.69 -26.17 13.26
N GLY A 172 1.79 -25.22 13.47
CA GLY A 172 1.98 -24.02 14.27
C GLY A 172 2.66 -22.86 13.54
N THR A 173 3.02 -23.03 12.28
CA THR A 173 3.61 -21.95 11.46
C THR A 173 2.64 -20.79 11.32
N ARG A 174 3.16 -19.56 11.50
CA ARG A 174 2.40 -18.35 11.31
C ARG A 174 2.30 -18.03 9.81
N LEU A 175 1.08 -17.76 9.35
CA LEU A 175 0.76 -17.39 7.99
C LEU A 175 0.04 -16.05 7.99
N LEU A 176 0.43 -15.15 7.11
CA LEU A 176 -0.31 -13.92 6.85
C LEU A 176 -1.61 -14.29 6.12
N ASP A 177 -2.74 -13.86 6.62
CA ASP A 177 -4.05 -14.15 6.06
C ASP A 177 -4.62 -12.96 5.29
N HIS A 178 -4.55 -11.79 5.92
CA HIS A 178 -5.02 -10.54 5.35
C HIS A 178 -4.05 -9.41 5.68
N GLU A 179 -3.85 -8.50 4.74
CA GLU A 179 -3.09 -7.27 4.94
C GLU A 179 -3.84 -6.09 4.32
N SER A 180 -3.92 -5.00 5.05
CA SER A 180 -4.38 -3.71 4.53
C SER A 180 -3.41 -2.61 4.94
N ILE A 181 -2.91 -1.87 3.97
CA ILE A 181 -2.10 -0.67 4.22
C ILE A 181 -2.77 0.53 3.56
N THR A 182 -2.98 1.56 4.35
CA THR A 182 -3.58 2.83 3.93
C THR A 182 -2.61 3.95 4.24
N VAL A 183 -2.35 4.82 3.27
CA VAL A 183 -1.45 5.96 3.43
C VAL A 183 -2.10 7.21 2.85
N GLU A 184 -2.06 8.31 3.60
CA GLU A 184 -2.42 9.64 3.14
C GLU A 184 -1.13 10.45 2.95
N PHE A 185 -0.89 10.92 1.73
CA PHE A 185 0.22 11.80 1.39
C PHE A 185 -0.28 13.22 1.26
N LYS A 186 0.41 14.17 1.88
CA LYS A 186 0.21 15.60 1.66
C LYS A 186 1.41 16.18 0.96
N LEU A 187 1.19 16.92 -0.12
CA LEU A 187 2.25 17.60 -0.86
C LEU A 187 2.50 19.00 -0.29
N THR A 188 1.46 19.66 0.22
CA THR A 188 1.54 21.01 0.84
C THR A 188 0.51 21.13 1.96
N GLU A 189 0.78 22.00 2.94
CA GLU A 189 -0.20 22.30 3.99
C GLU A 189 -1.46 22.97 3.40
N GLY A 190 -2.64 22.48 3.83
CA GLY A 190 -3.93 23.05 3.44
C GLY A 190 -4.50 22.58 2.11
N GLN A 191 -3.82 21.68 1.38
CA GLN A 191 -4.37 21.05 0.16
C GLN A 191 -4.83 19.61 0.44
N ASP A 192 -5.76 19.14 -0.40
CA ASP A 192 -6.19 17.74 -0.40
C ASP A 192 -5.01 16.83 -0.74
N GLY A 193 -4.88 15.75 0.01
CA GLY A 193 -3.80 14.78 -0.15
C GLY A 193 -4.12 13.70 -1.17
N ILE A 194 -3.14 12.84 -1.40
CA ILE A 194 -3.33 11.61 -2.17
C ILE A 194 -3.55 10.48 -1.20
N PHE A 195 -4.64 9.76 -1.37
CA PHE A 195 -4.97 8.57 -0.62
C PHE A 195 -4.58 7.34 -1.41
N ALA A 196 -3.77 6.48 -0.83
CA ALA A 196 -3.39 5.20 -1.41
C ALA A 196 -3.75 4.06 -0.45
N ARG A 197 -4.38 3.02 -0.96
CA ARG A 197 -4.73 1.82 -0.19
C ARG A 197 -4.35 0.57 -0.96
N ARG A 198 -3.72 -0.37 -0.27
CA ARG A 198 -3.52 -1.75 -0.73
C ARG A 198 -4.24 -2.70 0.21
N VAL A 199 -4.91 -3.68 -0.36
CA VAL A 199 -5.49 -4.81 0.36
C VAL A 199 -4.95 -6.08 -0.28
N ALA A 200 -4.49 -7.04 0.50
CA ALA A 200 -4.02 -8.32 0.04
C ALA A 200 -4.59 -9.45 0.91
N ASP A 201 -5.15 -10.46 0.26
CA ASP A 201 -5.64 -11.68 0.89
C ASP A 201 -4.77 -12.85 0.46
N TYR A 202 -4.34 -13.65 1.43
CA TYR A 202 -3.43 -14.77 1.22
C TYR A 202 -4.10 -16.10 1.51
N SER A 203 -4.04 -17.02 0.56
CA SER A 203 -4.68 -18.32 0.67
C SER A 203 -3.82 -19.43 0.05
N ASN A 204 -4.29 -20.67 0.15
CA ASN A 204 -3.69 -21.83 -0.53
C ASN A 204 -2.20 -22.05 -0.22
N TYR A 205 -1.83 -21.89 1.04
CA TYR A 205 -0.47 -22.15 1.49
C TYR A 205 -0.08 -23.62 1.32
N THR A 206 1.13 -23.86 0.80
CA THR A 206 1.73 -25.19 0.72
C THR A 206 3.19 -25.14 1.15
N PHE A 207 3.63 -26.14 1.92
CA PHE A 207 5.01 -26.27 2.39
C PHE A 207 5.78 -27.34 1.62
N THR A 208 5.11 -28.01 0.70
CA THR A 208 5.73 -29.04 -0.14
C THR A 208 6.36 -28.39 -1.37
N PRO A 209 7.61 -28.74 -1.74
CA PRO A 209 8.19 -28.29 -3.00
C PRO A 209 7.29 -28.65 -4.19
N THR A 210 7.08 -27.71 -5.08
CA THR A 210 6.30 -27.89 -6.31
C THR A 210 7.17 -27.66 -7.53
N VAL A 211 6.82 -28.27 -8.64
CA VAL A 211 7.51 -28.07 -9.93
C VAL A 211 7.47 -26.60 -10.36
N GLU A 212 6.37 -25.92 -10.07
CA GLU A 212 6.21 -24.50 -10.35
C GLU A 212 7.16 -23.65 -9.51
N ALA A 213 7.33 -23.97 -8.24
CA ALA A 213 8.30 -23.30 -7.36
C ALA A 213 9.73 -23.46 -7.89
N ASP A 214 10.11 -24.70 -8.28
CA ASP A 214 11.43 -24.95 -8.84
C ASP A 214 11.66 -24.15 -10.12
N LYS A 215 10.66 -24.09 -11.03
CA LYS A 215 10.72 -23.25 -12.23
C LYS A 215 10.86 -21.77 -11.88
N ALA A 216 10.15 -21.28 -10.87
CA ALA A 216 10.24 -19.88 -10.45
C ALA A 216 11.65 -19.55 -9.97
N PHE A 217 12.27 -20.44 -9.18
CA PHE A 217 13.61 -20.22 -8.65
C PHE A 217 14.74 -20.37 -9.70
N THR A 218 14.47 -20.90 -10.88
CA THR A 218 15.44 -20.89 -12.01
C THR A 218 15.49 -19.55 -12.73
N LYS A 219 14.46 -18.70 -12.60
CA LYS A 219 14.39 -17.40 -13.25
C LYS A 219 15.25 -16.37 -12.49
N PRO A 220 15.97 -15.47 -13.17
CA PRO A 220 16.74 -14.41 -12.52
C PRO A 220 15.83 -13.34 -11.89
N GLU A 221 14.68 -13.04 -12.49
CA GLU A 221 13.76 -11.99 -12.04
C GLU A 221 13.10 -12.36 -10.71
N ARG A 222 12.86 -11.37 -9.83
CA ARG A 222 12.06 -11.54 -8.62
C ARG A 222 10.58 -11.66 -8.95
N ILE A 223 10.11 -10.85 -9.91
CA ILE A 223 8.72 -10.86 -10.38
C ILE A 223 8.70 -11.49 -11.77
N ILE A 224 7.96 -12.57 -11.90
CA ILE A 224 7.79 -13.32 -13.14
C ILE A 224 6.35 -13.10 -13.59
N GLU A 225 6.15 -12.57 -14.78
CA GLU A 225 4.82 -12.27 -15.29
C GLU A 225 4.46 -13.24 -16.43
N GLU A 226 3.28 -13.84 -16.36
CA GLU A 226 2.76 -14.66 -17.45
C GLU A 226 2.44 -13.79 -18.67
N THR A 227 2.66 -14.32 -19.86
CA THR A 227 2.42 -13.59 -21.13
C THR A 227 0.97 -13.09 -21.24
N GLU A 228 0.03 -13.83 -20.64
CA GLU A 228 -1.39 -13.49 -20.67
C GLU A 228 -1.86 -12.69 -19.46
N ALA A 229 -0.96 -12.33 -18.54
CA ALA A 229 -1.33 -11.69 -17.28
C ALA A 229 -2.13 -10.39 -17.46
N LEU A 230 -1.84 -9.61 -18.50
CA LEU A 230 -2.53 -8.36 -18.82
C LEU A 230 -3.81 -8.53 -19.61
N SER A 231 -4.06 -9.72 -20.17
CA SER A 231 -5.20 -10.00 -21.06
C SER A 231 -6.18 -11.02 -20.50
N ARG A 232 -6.15 -11.26 -19.19
CA ARG A 232 -7.05 -12.21 -18.54
C ARG A 232 -8.51 -11.82 -18.71
N PRO A 233 -9.40 -12.77 -19.11
CA PRO A 233 -10.82 -12.49 -19.26
C PRO A 233 -11.50 -12.26 -17.89
N GLU A 234 -12.67 -11.63 -17.90
CA GLU A 234 -13.42 -11.35 -16.67
C GLU A 234 -13.84 -12.64 -15.91
N THR A 235 -14.03 -13.74 -16.62
CA THR A 235 -14.29 -15.06 -16.01
C THR A 235 -13.16 -15.52 -15.10
N PHE A 236 -11.90 -15.29 -15.50
CA PHE A 236 -10.72 -15.57 -14.68
C PHE A 236 -10.74 -14.78 -13.36
N TRP A 237 -11.09 -13.50 -13.43
CA TRP A 237 -11.19 -12.66 -12.25
C TRP A 237 -12.35 -13.05 -11.35
N ALA A 238 -13.52 -13.38 -11.93
CA ALA A 238 -14.68 -13.83 -11.19
C ALA A 238 -14.42 -15.11 -10.38
N GLU A 239 -13.61 -16.03 -10.93
CA GLU A 239 -13.25 -17.29 -10.27
C GLU A 239 -12.21 -17.10 -9.13
N ASN A 240 -11.38 -16.08 -9.21
CA ASN A 240 -10.23 -15.89 -8.32
C ASN A 240 -10.39 -14.72 -7.33
N ARG A 241 -11.44 -13.90 -7.45
CA ARG A 241 -11.72 -12.82 -6.50
C ARG A 241 -12.29 -13.37 -5.19
N PRO A 242 -11.77 -12.93 -4.03
CA PRO A 242 -12.53 -13.06 -2.79
C PRO A 242 -13.82 -12.24 -2.93
N GLN A 243 -14.94 -12.81 -2.50
CA GLN A 243 -16.27 -12.24 -2.69
C GLN A 243 -16.35 -10.79 -2.20
N ALA A 244 -16.80 -9.90 -3.06
CA ALA A 244 -17.64 -8.72 -2.81
C ALA A 244 -17.10 -7.30 -2.98
N ALA A 245 -15.81 -6.93 -2.98
CA ALA A 245 -15.50 -5.50 -2.82
C ALA A 245 -14.97 -4.74 -4.04
N ILE A 246 -14.26 -5.37 -4.96
CA ILE A 246 -13.41 -4.66 -5.94
C ILE A 246 -14.12 -4.33 -7.26
N SER A 247 -15.06 -5.16 -7.69
CA SER A 247 -15.72 -5.00 -8.99
C SER A 247 -16.54 -3.71 -9.15
N GLN A 248 -17.10 -3.18 -8.07
CA GLN A 248 -17.88 -1.93 -8.12
C GLN A 248 -16.99 -0.70 -8.25
N GLN A 249 -15.82 -0.69 -7.59
CA GLN A 249 -14.87 0.43 -7.66
C GLN A 249 -14.19 0.51 -9.04
N GLU A 250 -13.82 -0.62 -9.62
CA GLU A 250 -13.23 -0.68 -10.96
C GLU A 250 -14.16 -0.13 -12.04
N ASN A 251 -15.42 -0.57 -12.04
CA ASN A 251 -16.43 -0.10 -12.98
C ASN A 251 -16.75 1.39 -12.80
N SER A 252 -16.64 1.93 -11.59
CA SER A 252 -16.80 3.36 -11.33
C SER A 252 -15.60 4.15 -11.82
N VAL A 253 -14.38 3.66 -11.65
CA VAL A 253 -13.17 4.32 -12.16
C VAL A 253 -13.18 4.39 -13.69
N ASP A 254 -13.50 3.30 -14.39
CA ASP A 254 -13.57 3.29 -15.86
C ASP A 254 -14.66 4.23 -16.40
N ARG A 255 -15.82 4.28 -15.75
CA ARG A 255 -16.89 5.24 -16.09
C ARG A 255 -16.47 6.68 -15.83
N LEU A 256 -15.86 6.95 -14.68
CA LEU A 256 -15.34 8.28 -14.34
C LEU A 256 -14.31 8.73 -15.38
N MET A 257 -13.35 7.86 -15.74
CA MET A 257 -12.32 8.19 -16.74
C MET A 257 -12.92 8.44 -18.13
N THR A 258 -13.91 7.66 -18.54
CA THR A 258 -14.62 7.86 -19.81
C THR A 258 -15.33 9.20 -19.83
N GLN A 259 -16.00 9.57 -18.75
CA GLN A 259 -16.64 10.89 -18.64
C GLN A 259 -15.62 12.02 -18.59
N LEU A 260 -14.58 11.92 -17.78
CA LEU A 260 -13.53 12.94 -17.70
C LEU A 260 -12.88 13.21 -19.06
N ARG A 261 -12.54 12.15 -19.82
CA ARG A 261 -11.95 12.28 -21.16
C ARG A 261 -12.88 12.94 -22.17
N SER A 262 -14.18 12.92 -21.94
CA SER A 262 -15.16 13.62 -22.81
C SER A 262 -15.17 15.15 -22.64
N TYR A 263 -14.57 15.68 -21.56
CA TYR A 263 -14.52 17.10 -21.29
C TYR A 263 -13.22 17.73 -21.84
N PRO A 264 -13.30 18.79 -22.67
CA PRO A 264 -12.11 19.48 -23.20
C PRO A 264 -11.20 20.04 -22.10
N VAL A 265 -11.77 20.43 -20.96
CA VAL A 265 -11.04 20.93 -19.78
C VAL A 265 -10.11 19.85 -19.21
N TYR A 266 -10.49 18.57 -19.26
CA TYR A 266 -9.67 17.48 -18.79
C TYR A 266 -8.33 17.39 -19.51
N TYR A 267 -8.33 17.53 -20.82
CA TYR A 267 -7.12 17.54 -21.65
C TYR A 267 -6.13 18.65 -21.23
N TRP A 268 -6.67 19.85 -20.94
CA TRP A 268 -5.85 20.97 -20.48
C TRP A 268 -5.37 20.80 -19.04
N THR A 269 -6.20 20.26 -18.16
CA THR A 269 -5.83 19.98 -16.75
C THR A 269 -4.72 18.92 -16.69
N GLU A 270 -4.81 17.86 -17.49
CA GLU A 270 -3.79 16.83 -17.61
C GLU A 270 -2.46 17.44 -18.09
N LYS A 271 -2.49 18.30 -19.11
CA LYS A 271 -1.29 19.01 -19.59
C LYS A 271 -0.70 19.95 -18.55
N VAL A 272 -1.53 20.75 -17.88
CA VAL A 272 -1.05 21.70 -16.85
C VAL A 272 -0.44 20.94 -15.68
N LEU A 273 -1.08 19.89 -15.17
CA LEU A 273 -0.53 19.05 -14.14
C LEU A 273 0.75 18.35 -14.60
N SER A 274 0.78 17.89 -15.86
CA SER A 274 1.99 17.33 -16.45
C SER A 274 3.14 18.32 -16.43
N ILE A 275 2.92 19.57 -16.80
CA ILE A 275 3.94 20.64 -16.79
C ILE A 275 4.42 20.92 -15.36
N LEU A 276 3.48 21.05 -14.41
CA LEU A 276 3.80 21.32 -13.01
C LEU A 276 4.71 20.24 -12.39
N PHE A 277 4.43 18.97 -12.69
CA PHE A 277 5.19 17.86 -12.12
C PHE A 277 6.45 17.49 -12.90
N THR A 278 6.48 17.66 -14.22
CA THR A 278 7.63 17.27 -15.03
C THR A 278 8.55 18.42 -15.42
N GLY A 279 8.05 19.66 -15.36
CA GLY A 279 8.74 20.83 -15.88
C GLY A 279 8.87 20.86 -17.42
N TYR A 280 8.24 19.92 -18.14
CA TYR A 280 8.28 19.87 -19.60
C TYR A 280 6.97 20.36 -20.19
N ILE A 281 7.04 21.21 -21.23
CA ILE A 281 5.91 21.55 -22.06
C ILE A 281 5.94 20.62 -23.29
N PRO A 282 5.08 19.59 -23.34
CA PRO A 282 5.10 18.64 -24.44
C PRO A 282 4.50 19.26 -25.68
N THR A 283 5.25 19.39 -26.74
CA THR A 283 4.76 19.70 -28.09
C THR A 283 4.55 18.46 -28.95
N SER A 284 5.29 17.41 -28.65
CA SER A 284 5.07 16.06 -29.18
C SER A 284 5.47 15.04 -28.09
N LYS A 285 5.07 13.78 -28.25
CA LYS A 285 5.48 12.70 -27.31
C LYS A 285 7.01 12.49 -27.26
N GLU A 286 7.74 12.94 -28.28
CA GLU A 286 9.17 12.63 -28.48
C GLU A 286 10.10 13.81 -28.25
N ALA A 287 9.60 15.05 -28.30
CA ALA A 287 10.42 16.25 -28.13
C ALA A 287 9.70 17.36 -27.39
N PRO A 288 10.06 17.68 -26.14
CA PRO A 288 9.50 18.84 -25.44
C PRO A 288 10.05 20.14 -26.01
N LEU A 289 9.17 21.15 -26.23
CA LEU A 289 9.57 22.45 -26.75
C LEU A 289 10.35 23.28 -25.72
N PHE A 290 9.94 23.17 -24.44
CA PHE A 290 10.59 23.90 -23.35
C PHE A 290 10.72 22.99 -22.11
N TYR A 291 11.84 23.17 -21.41
CA TYR A 291 12.09 22.60 -20.11
C TYR A 291 12.14 23.72 -19.06
N ILE A 292 11.19 23.71 -18.14
CA ILE A 292 11.13 24.70 -17.05
C ILE A 292 11.92 24.18 -15.83
N GLY A 293 12.24 22.88 -15.81
CA GLY A 293 12.78 22.19 -14.64
C GLY A 293 11.68 21.77 -13.65
N PRO A 294 11.92 20.76 -12.83
CA PRO A 294 11.06 20.51 -11.69
C PRO A 294 11.08 21.77 -10.81
N MET A 295 9.91 22.29 -10.47
CA MET A 295 9.83 23.42 -9.53
C MET A 295 10.20 22.91 -8.14
N ASN A 296 11.48 22.87 -7.84
CA ASN A 296 12.00 22.72 -6.49
C ASN A 296 12.04 24.10 -5.85
N ALA A 297 10.91 24.55 -5.34
CA ALA A 297 10.91 25.75 -4.49
C ALA A 297 11.27 25.34 -3.06
N THR A 298 12.44 25.71 -2.61
CA THR A 298 12.80 25.61 -1.20
C THR A 298 12.44 26.93 -0.54
N ILE A 299 11.49 26.90 0.37
CA ILE A 299 11.16 28.07 1.20
C ILE A 299 12.03 28.00 2.44
N SER A 300 13.06 28.85 2.51
CA SER A 300 13.90 29.03 3.69
C SER A 300 13.64 30.44 4.25
N GLY A 301 12.97 30.50 5.41
CA GLY A 301 12.58 31.77 6.00
C GLY A 301 11.52 32.52 5.18
N ASN A 302 11.69 33.83 4.98
CA ASN A 302 10.77 34.69 4.24
C ASN A 302 11.17 34.90 2.75
N THR A 303 12.11 34.12 2.22
CA THR A 303 12.62 34.23 0.85
C THR A 303 12.38 32.94 0.09
N LEU A 304 11.86 33.08 -1.14
CA LEU A 304 11.76 32.00 -2.12
C LEU A 304 13.09 31.92 -2.85
N GLU A 305 13.85 30.84 -2.66
CA GLU A 305 15.03 30.52 -3.46
C GLU A 305 14.65 29.41 -4.44
N GLY A 306 14.73 29.72 -5.73
CA GLY A 306 14.44 28.79 -6.84
C GLY A 306 15.70 28.33 -7.54
#